data_93e12823901200a1a00314c7c0858d5a
#
_entry.id   93e12823901200a1a00314c7c0858d5a
#
_cell.length_a   1.000
_cell.length_b   1.000
_cell.length_c   1.000
_cell.angle_alpha   90.00
_cell.angle_beta   90.00
_cell.angle_gamma   90.00
#
_symmetry.space_group_name_H-M   'P 1'
#
loop_
_entity.id
_entity.type
_entity.pdbx_description
1 polymer ?
#
loop_
_entity_poly.entity_id
_entity_poly.type
_entity_poly.pdbx_seq_one_letter_code
_entity_poly.pdbx_strand_id
1 'polypeptide(L)'
;MKYDACTDEELIERLRQGETEITDYILEKYKPLVRKYANAMYLIGGETDDLIQEGMIGLFKAIRDFCLDKDSSFFHFAGLCIHRQLYSAIEASNRKKHQPLNSYLSFFEQGAEGSIGFTSSPEPLVIEQEVSRDLWNRVNSRLSPMEKQVLQFYLDGNNYMQIAGLMKKSPKSVDNALQRIRQKIRQMNHLEERG
;
A
#
# COMPACT_ATOMS: atom_id res chain seq x y z
N MET A 1 19.17 -13.97 11.65
CA MET A 1 18.78 -15.10 10.74
C MET A 1 19.85 -15.29 9.66
N LYS A 2 19.85 -16.45 8.96
CA LYS A 2 20.90 -16.81 7.96
C LYS A 2 21.13 -15.76 6.85
N TYR A 3 20.15 -14.92 6.56
CA TYR A 3 20.12 -14.00 5.42
C TYR A 3 20.10 -12.51 5.77
N ASP A 4 20.12 -12.14 7.04
CA ASP A 4 19.97 -10.74 7.50
C ASP A 4 21.11 -9.79 7.08
N ALA A 5 22.27 -10.34 6.72
CA ALA A 5 23.44 -9.58 6.28
C ALA A 5 23.54 -9.40 4.76
N CYS A 6 22.64 -10.01 3.98
CA CYS A 6 22.63 -9.93 2.52
C CYS A 6 21.69 -8.83 2.04
N THR A 7 22.06 -8.18 0.93
CA THR A 7 21.13 -7.30 0.21
C THR A 7 20.03 -8.10 -0.50
N ASP A 8 18.93 -7.47 -0.85
CA ASP A 8 17.84 -8.16 -1.55
C ASP A 8 18.27 -8.63 -2.94
N GLU A 9 19.12 -7.88 -3.60
CA GLU A 9 19.71 -8.21 -4.90
C GLU A 9 20.60 -9.45 -4.81
N GLU A 10 21.47 -9.52 -3.80
CA GLU A 10 22.31 -10.69 -3.53
C GLU A 10 21.45 -11.94 -3.24
N LEU A 11 20.35 -11.77 -2.50
CA LEU A 11 19.44 -12.86 -2.21
C LEU A 11 18.77 -13.38 -3.49
N ILE A 12 18.35 -12.51 -4.39
CA ILE A 12 17.76 -12.91 -5.67
C ILE A 12 18.77 -13.60 -6.58
N GLU A 13 20.03 -13.14 -6.57
CA GLU A 13 21.09 -13.83 -7.31
C GLU A 13 21.31 -15.26 -6.79
N ARG A 14 21.42 -15.44 -5.48
CA ARG A 14 21.57 -16.76 -4.86
C ARG A 14 20.34 -17.66 -5.08
N LEU A 15 19.13 -17.08 -5.07
CA LEU A 15 17.91 -17.81 -5.43
C LEU A 15 18.01 -18.39 -6.85
N ARG A 16 18.53 -17.62 -7.80
CA ARG A 16 18.74 -18.08 -9.19
C ARG A 16 19.85 -19.15 -9.31
N GLN A 17 20.77 -19.17 -8.37
CA GLN A 17 21.79 -20.22 -8.26
C GLN A 17 21.27 -21.51 -7.59
N GLY A 18 19.98 -21.53 -7.17
CA GLY A 18 19.29 -22.72 -6.68
C GLY A 18 18.99 -22.76 -5.18
N GLU A 19 19.25 -21.67 -4.42
CA GLU A 19 18.88 -21.60 -3.00
C GLU A 19 17.38 -21.24 -2.85
N THR A 20 16.48 -22.18 -3.09
CA THR A 20 15.03 -21.98 -3.12
C THR A 20 14.40 -21.48 -1.82
N GLU A 21 15.01 -21.77 -0.67
CA GLU A 21 14.57 -21.30 0.66
C GLU A 21 14.53 -19.76 0.78
N ILE A 22 15.30 -19.05 -0.06
CA ILE A 22 15.32 -17.60 -0.10
C ILE A 22 13.97 -17.01 -0.50
N THR A 23 13.20 -17.72 -1.32
CA THR A 23 11.85 -17.27 -1.70
C THR A 23 10.97 -17.03 -0.47
N ASP A 24 10.91 -18.00 0.44
CA ASP A 24 10.10 -17.89 1.66
C ASP A 24 10.63 -16.77 2.57
N TYR A 25 11.95 -16.62 2.67
CA TYR A 25 12.54 -15.52 3.43
C TYR A 25 12.16 -14.14 2.88
N ILE A 26 12.24 -13.92 1.57
CA ILE A 26 11.86 -12.64 0.96
C ILE A 26 10.35 -12.40 1.12
N LEU A 27 9.52 -13.42 0.93
CA LEU A 27 8.07 -13.32 1.12
C LEU A 27 7.72 -12.87 2.54
N GLU A 28 8.33 -13.45 3.58
CA GLU A 28 8.10 -13.03 4.97
C GLU A 28 8.68 -11.64 5.27
N LYS A 29 9.88 -11.31 4.76
CA LYS A 29 10.51 -9.99 4.90
C LYS A 29 9.64 -8.87 4.35
N TYR A 30 9.01 -9.08 3.21
CA TYR A 30 8.18 -8.09 2.50
C TYR A 30 6.70 -8.10 2.87
N LYS A 31 6.25 -9.07 3.64
CA LYS A 31 4.85 -9.17 4.10
C LYS A 31 4.30 -7.91 4.79
N PRO A 32 5.09 -7.18 5.63
CA PRO A 32 4.64 -5.89 6.18
C PRO A 32 4.38 -4.84 5.09
N LEU A 33 5.23 -4.79 4.04
CA LEU A 33 5.05 -3.90 2.91
C LEU A 33 3.75 -4.22 2.14
N VAL A 34 3.52 -5.50 1.84
CA VAL A 34 2.27 -5.97 1.20
C VAL A 34 1.05 -5.54 2.02
N ARG A 35 1.08 -5.73 3.34
CA ARG A 35 -0.01 -5.29 4.22
C ARG A 35 -0.23 -3.78 4.19
N LYS A 36 0.84 -3.00 4.17
CA LYS A 36 0.77 -1.53 4.07
C LYS A 36 0.02 -1.11 2.81
N TYR A 37 0.37 -1.67 1.64
CA TYR A 37 -0.30 -1.38 0.38
C TYR A 37 -1.75 -1.89 0.36
N ALA A 38 -2.00 -3.12 0.83
CA ALA A 38 -3.34 -3.69 0.90
C ALA A 38 -4.27 -2.85 1.81
N ASN A 39 -3.76 -2.38 2.95
CA ASN A 39 -4.52 -1.52 3.86
C ASN A 39 -4.85 -0.16 3.22
N ALA A 40 -3.92 0.44 2.50
CA ALA A 40 -4.20 1.67 1.75
C ALA A 40 -5.30 1.43 0.70
N MET A 41 -5.23 0.34 -0.06
CA MET A 41 -6.22 -0.02 -1.06
C MET A 41 -7.58 -0.41 -0.47
N TYR A 42 -7.64 -0.97 0.74
CA TYR A 42 -8.90 -1.21 1.44
C TYR A 42 -9.71 0.06 1.65
N LEU A 43 -9.08 1.17 1.99
CA LEU A 43 -9.76 2.47 2.17
C LEU A 43 -10.48 2.93 0.89
N ILE A 44 -10.03 2.48 -0.25
CA ILE A 44 -10.57 2.81 -1.57
C ILE A 44 -11.75 1.90 -1.95
N GLY A 45 -11.76 0.63 -1.54
CA GLY A 45 -12.90 -0.24 -1.89
C GLY A 45 -12.67 -1.73 -1.98
N GLY A 46 -11.44 -2.21 -1.74
CA GLY A 46 -11.13 -3.64 -1.72
C GLY A 46 -11.56 -4.35 -0.44
N GLU A 47 -11.49 -5.68 -0.42
CA GLU A 47 -11.56 -6.50 0.80
C GLU A 47 -10.15 -6.87 1.25
N THR A 48 -9.84 -6.70 2.55
CA THR A 48 -8.45 -6.69 3.04
C THR A 48 -7.74 -8.02 2.82
N ASP A 49 -8.39 -9.15 3.08
CA ASP A 49 -7.76 -10.47 2.99
C ASP A 49 -7.47 -10.85 1.54
N ASP A 50 -8.40 -10.56 0.63
CA ASP A 50 -8.20 -10.76 -0.80
C ASP A 50 -7.06 -9.88 -1.33
N LEU A 51 -6.99 -8.62 -0.89
CA LEU A 51 -5.93 -7.70 -1.28
C LEU A 51 -4.55 -8.15 -0.77
N ILE A 52 -4.45 -8.71 0.44
CA ILE A 52 -3.18 -9.25 0.93
C ILE A 52 -2.73 -10.42 0.05
N GLN A 53 -3.62 -11.33 -0.33
CA GLN A 53 -3.28 -12.43 -1.23
C GLN A 53 -2.82 -11.94 -2.60
N GLU A 54 -3.55 -11.00 -3.19
CA GLU A 54 -3.17 -10.38 -4.47
C GLU A 54 -1.82 -9.66 -4.38
N GLY A 55 -1.56 -8.94 -3.28
CA GLY A 55 -0.28 -8.31 -3.04
C GLY A 55 0.87 -9.30 -2.92
N MET A 56 0.65 -10.46 -2.29
CA MET A 56 1.63 -11.55 -2.22
C MET A 56 1.90 -12.16 -3.61
N ILE A 57 0.89 -12.27 -4.47
CA ILE A 57 1.07 -12.67 -5.87
C ILE A 57 1.94 -11.63 -6.61
N GLY A 58 1.70 -10.33 -6.39
CA GLY A 58 2.52 -9.26 -6.95
C GLY A 58 3.98 -9.35 -6.51
N LEU A 59 4.23 -9.61 -5.24
CA LEU A 59 5.57 -9.81 -4.69
C LEU A 59 6.27 -11.05 -5.28
N PHE A 60 5.55 -12.17 -5.41
CA PHE A 60 6.09 -13.39 -6.03
C PHE A 60 6.49 -13.14 -7.49
N LYS A 61 5.68 -12.39 -8.25
CA LYS A 61 6.03 -11.97 -9.62
C LYS A 61 7.29 -11.10 -9.61
N ALA A 62 7.43 -10.18 -8.65
CA ALA A 62 8.62 -9.35 -8.54
C ALA A 62 9.89 -10.17 -8.30
N ILE A 63 9.86 -11.16 -7.40
CA ILE A 63 11.00 -12.06 -7.16
C ILE A 63 11.42 -12.78 -8.44
N ARG A 64 10.45 -13.25 -9.23
CA ARG A 64 10.70 -13.98 -10.47
C ARG A 64 11.26 -13.07 -11.58
N ASP A 65 10.65 -11.89 -11.75
CA ASP A 65 10.82 -11.05 -12.95
C ASP A 65 11.85 -9.92 -12.75
N PHE A 66 12.40 -9.74 -11.54
CA PHE A 66 13.42 -8.72 -11.26
C PHE A 66 14.67 -8.94 -12.12
N CYS A 67 15.20 -7.88 -12.72
CA CYS A 67 16.43 -7.90 -13.50
C CYS A 67 17.54 -7.17 -12.74
N LEU A 68 18.65 -7.88 -12.43
CA LEU A 68 19.81 -7.31 -11.72
C LEU A 68 20.56 -6.24 -12.54
N ASP A 69 20.43 -6.28 -13.86
CA ASP A 69 21.14 -5.37 -14.79
C ASP A 69 20.50 -3.97 -14.87
N LYS A 70 19.43 -3.68 -14.12
CA LYS A 70 18.74 -2.39 -14.11
C LYS A 70 19.09 -1.60 -12.86
N ASP A 71 19.22 -0.28 -13.00
CA ASP A 71 19.55 0.68 -11.92
C ASP A 71 18.45 0.81 -10.83
N SER A 72 17.47 -0.07 -10.79
CA SER A 72 16.38 -0.06 -9.81
C SER A 72 16.64 -1.09 -8.70
N SER A 73 16.50 -0.69 -7.44
CA SER A 73 16.55 -1.64 -6.31
C SER A 73 15.37 -2.61 -6.35
N PHE A 74 15.59 -3.82 -5.80
CA PHE A 74 14.52 -4.80 -5.67
C PHE A 74 13.34 -4.27 -4.85
N PHE A 75 13.60 -3.48 -3.81
CA PHE A 75 12.57 -2.87 -2.99
C PHE A 75 11.58 -2.02 -3.82
N HIS A 76 12.09 -1.15 -4.69
CA HIS A 76 11.25 -0.32 -5.56
C HIS A 76 10.49 -1.15 -6.59
N PHE A 77 11.16 -2.10 -7.23
CA PHE A 77 10.52 -2.98 -8.21
C PHE A 77 9.42 -3.85 -7.58
N ALA A 78 9.67 -4.39 -6.39
CA ALA A 78 8.67 -5.16 -5.64
C ALA A 78 7.46 -4.29 -5.27
N GLY A 79 7.70 -3.06 -4.79
CA GLY A 79 6.62 -2.09 -4.51
C GLY A 79 5.74 -1.84 -5.72
N LEU A 80 6.34 -1.61 -6.90
CA LEU A 80 5.62 -1.42 -8.15
C LEU A 80 4.78 -2.64 -8.55
N CYS A 81 5.37 -3.84 -8.47
CA CYS A 81 4.66 -5.08 -8.82
C CYS A 81 3.49 -5.36 -7.87
N ILE A 82 3.69 -5.17 -6.56
CA ILE A 82 2.64 -5.30 -5.55
C ILE A 82 1.50 -4.32 -5.88
N HIS A 83 1.82 -3.04 -6.06
CA HIS A 83 0.85 -2.00 -6.34
C HIS A 83 0.03 -2.30 -7.61
N ARG A 84 0.69 -2.64 -8.72
CA ARG A 84 0.02 -2.98 -9.99
C ARG A 84 -0.91 -4.18 -9.86
N GLN A 85 -0.50 -5.21 -9.11
CA GLN A 85 -1.33 -6.39 -8.88
C GLN A 85 -2.57 -6.04 -8.06
N LEU A 86 -2.41 -5.29 -6.97
CA LEU A 86 -3.53 -4.82 -6.14
C LEU A 86 -4.51 -3.97 -6.94
N TYR A 87 -4.00 -3.06 -7.76
CA TYR A 87 -4.81 -2.24 -8.64
C TYR A 87 -5.64 -3.07 -9.61
N SER A 88 -5.00 -4.01 -10.32
CA SER A 88 -5.69 -4.90 -11.26
C SER A 88 -6.80 -5.71 -10.58
N ALA A 89 -6.58 -6.16 -9.35
CA ALA A 89 -7.58 -6.90 -8.57
C ALA A 89 -8.79 -6.02 -8.22
N ILE A 90 -8.55 -4.76 -7.81
CA ILE A 90 -9.62 -3.81 -7.52
C ILE A 90 -10.42 -3.48 -8.78
N GLU A 91 -9.74 -3.21 -9.90
CA GLU A 91 -10.42 -2.96 -11.18
C GLU A 91 -11.29 -4.15 -11.60
N ALA A 92 -10.76 -5.37 -11.49
CA ALA A 92 -11.51 -6.58 -11.82
C ALA A 92 -12.75 -6.76 -10.93
N SER A 93 -12.63 -6.45 -9.62
CA SER A 93 -13.75 -6.47 -8.68
C SER A 93 -14.80 -5.42 -9.02
N ASN A 94 -14.36 -4.22 -9.43
CA ASN A 94 -15.28 -3.10 -9.73
C ASN A 94 -15.96 -3.21 -11.08
N ARG A 95 -15.32 -3.82 -12.10
CA ARG A 95 -15.99 -4.18 -13.37
C ARG A 95 -17.22 -5.06 -13.13
N LYS A 96 -17.19 -5.89 -12.10
CA LYS A 96 -18.35 -6.69 -11.67
C LYS A 96 -19.42 -5.85 -10.95
N LYS A 97 -19.09 -4.66 -10.41
CA LYS A 97 -19.98 -3.81 -9.59
C LYS A 97 -20.37 -2.46 -10.22
N HIS A 98 -20.03 -2.20 -11.49
CA HIS A 98 -20.39 -0.97 -12.24
C HIS A 98 -20.09 0.38 -11.55
N GLN A 99 -18.84 0.62 -11.09
CA GLN A 99 -18.44 1.98 -10.69
C GLN A 99 -17.05 2.35 -11.22
N PRO A 100 -16.84 3.57 -11.79
CA PRO A 100 -15.55 4.03 -12.29
C PRO A 100 -14.63 4.42 -11.13
N LEU A 101 -13.38 3.92 -11.15
CA LEU A 101 -12.39 4.01 -10.06
C LEU A 101 -11.20 4.94 -10.37
N ASN A 102 -11.25 5.66 -11.49
CA ASN A 102 -10.06 6.36 -12.01
C ASN A 102 -9.52 7.52 -11.14
N SER A 103 -10.35 8.11 -10.26
CA SER A 103 -9.94 9.26 -9.44
C SER A 103 -9.20 8.89 -8.13
N TYR A 104 -9.24 7.62 -7.71
CA TYR A 104 -8.75 7.21 -6.39
C TYR A 104 -7.26 6.86 -6.32
N LEU A 105 -6.66 6.51 -7.45
CA LEU A 105 -5.27 6.02 -7.49
C LEU A 105 -4.26 7.12 -7.34
N SER A 106 -4.55 8.28 -7.91
CA SER A 106 -3.74 9.48 -7.75
C SER A 106 -3.52 9.85 -6.27
N PHE A 107 -4.52 9.57 -5.41
CA PHE A 107 -4.46 9.86 -3.99
C PHE A 107 -3.39 9.04 -3.22
N PHE A 108 -3.27 7.74 -3.52
CA PHE A 108 -2.36 6.87 -2.76
C PHE A 108 -1.00 6.70 -3.43
N GLU A 109 -0.91 6.84 -4.74
CA GLU A 109 0.37 6.99 -5.42
C GLU A 109 1.14 8.18 -4.85
N GLN A 110 0.50 9.31 -4.68
CA GLN A 110 1.09 10.54 -4.14
C GLN A 110 1.39 10.49 -2.63
N GLY A 111 0.58 9.80 -1.83
CA GLY A 111 0.78 9.68 -0.38
C GLY A 111 1.76 8.60 0.05
N ALA A 112 1.93 7.55 -0.76
CA ALA A 112 2.90 6.47 -0.50
C ALA A 112 4.30 6.80 -1.03
N GLU A 113 4.41 7.67 -2.02
CA GLU A 113 5.67 8.09 -2.65
C GLU A 113 6.55 8.98 -1.77
N GLY A 114 6.05 9.53 -0.70
CA GLY A 114 6.88 10.19 0.32
C GLY A 114 7.95 9.27 0.94
N SER A 115 7.92 7.97 0.63
CA SER A 115 8.92 6.97 1.04
C SER A 115 9.40 6.06 -0.09
N ILE A 116 8.86 6.18 -1.32
CA ILE A 116 9.22 5.31 -2.44
C ILE A 116 9.40 6.20 -3.68
N GLY A 117 10.61 6.72 -3.85
CA GLY A 117 10.94 7.59 -4.97
C GLY A 117 10.81 6.88 -6.32
N PHE A 118 9.83 7.30 -7.10
CA PHE A 118 9.77 7.03 -8.53
C PHE A 118 9.70 8.36 -9.24
N THR A 119 10.83 8.92 -9.60
CA THR A 119 10.92 9.74 -10.82
C THR A 119 12.33 10.13 -11.18
N SER A 120 12.59 10.07 -12.44
CA SER A 120 13.75 10.60 -13.15
C SER A 120 13.49 12.03 -13.65
N SER A 121 12.92 12.94 -12.83
CA SER A 121 12.93 14.38 -13.13
C SER A 121 12.52 15.22 -11.91
N PRO A 122 13.23 16.32 -11.58
CA PRO A 122 12.98 17.10 -10.37
C PRO A 122 11.79 18.08 -10.44
N GLU A 123 11.26 18.41 -11.61
CA GLU A 123 10.18 19.40 -11.75
C GLU A 123 8.76 18.91 -11.41
N PRO A 124 8.33 17.67 -11.68
CA PRO A 124 7.04 17.14 -11.25
C PRO A 124 6.90 16.99 -9.75
N LEU A 125 8.01 16.71 -9.03
CA LEU A 125 8.01 16.38 -7.59
C LEU A 125 7.47 17.50 -6.68
N VAL A 126 7.63 18.76 -7.04
CA VAL A 126 7.19 19.89 -6.20
C VAL A 126 5.68 20.08 -6.27
N ILE A 127 5.11 19.96 -7.47
CA ILE A 127 3.65 20.11 -7.70
C ILE A 127 2.90 18.92 -7.09
N GLU A 128 3.43 17.71 -7.25
CA GLU A 128 2.86 16.48 -6.68
C GLU A 128 2.88 16.49 -5.13
N GLN A 129 3.94 17.00 -4.52
CA GLN A 129 4.03 17.13 -3.06
C GLN A 129 3.04 18.15 -2.48
N GLU A 130 2.77 19.25 -3.18
CA GLU A 130 1.78 20.24 -2.75
C GLU A 130 0.35 19.69 -2.85
N VAL A 131 0.00 19.03 -3.93
CA VAL A 131 -1.31 18.37 -4.12
C VAL A 131 -1.53 17.27 -3.08
N SER A 132 -0.51 16.46 -2.81
CA SER A 132 -0.56 15.41 -1.78
C SER A 132 -0.75 15.99 -0.38
N ARG A 133 -0.05 17.11 -0.06
CA ARG A 133 -0.19 17.79 1.24
C ARG A 133 -1.58 18.37 1.43
N ASP A 134 -2.13 19.02 0.42
CA ASP A 134 -3.46 19.64 0.50
C ASP A 134 -4.55 18.57 0.67
N LEU A 135 -4.42 17.47 -0.01
CA LEU A 135 -5.33 16.35 0.10
C LEU A 135 -5.23 15.68 1.47
N TRP A 136 -4.01 15.45 1.96
CA TRP A 136 -3.77 14.95 3.31
C TRP A 136 -4.32 15.89 4.39
N ASN A 137 -4.13 17.18 4.23
CA ASN A 137 -4.69 18.20 5.12
C ASN A 137 -6.22 18.21 5.10
N ARG A 138 -6.84 18.05 3.94
CA ARG A 138 -8.31 17.92 3.79
C ARG A 138 -8.85 16.66 4.46
N VAL A 139 -8.21 15.51 4.26
CA VAL A 139 -8.58 14.27 4.97
C VAL A 139 -8.44 14.47 6.48
N ASN A 140 -7.28 14.93 6.91
CA ASN A 140 -7.01 15.15 8.34
C ASN A 140 -7.95 16.17 9.00
N SER A 141 -8.40 17.21 8.30
CA SER A 141 -9.34 18.19 8.86
C SER A 141 -10.72 17.58 9.17
N ARG A 142 -11.11 16.51 8.48
CA ARG A 142 -12.42 15.83 8.66
C ARG A 142 -12.39 14.64 9.62
N LEU A 143 -11.20 14.21 10.01
CA LEU A 143 -11.05 13.09 10.93
C LEU A 143 -10.97 13.57 12.39
N SER A 144 -11.62 12.82 13.28
CA SER A 144 -11.46 13.04 14.73
C SER A 144 -10.04 12.62 15.18
N PRO A 145 -9.55 13.11 16.36
CA PRO A 145 -8.23 12.73 16.87
C PRO A 145 -8.02 11.20 16.93
N MET A 146 -9.04 10.47 17.36
CA MET A 146 -9.00 9.00 17.39
C MET A 146 -8.91 8.39 15.97
N GLU A 147 -9.67 8.90 15.02
CA GLU A 147 -9.65 8.41 13.64
C GLU A 147 -8.30 8.67 12.97
N LYS A 148 -7.64 9.81 13.26
CA LYS A 148 -6.29 10.11 12.78
C LYS A 148 -5.27 9.09 13.28
N GLN A 149 -5.30 8.76 14.56
CA GLN A 149 -4.40 7.75 15.13
C GLN A 149 -4.66 6.35 14.55
N VAL A 150 -5.93 5.97 14.42
CA VAL A 150 -6.32 4.70 13.79
C VAL A 150 -5.82 4.65 12.35
N LEU A 151 -6.02 5.73 11.57
CA LEU A 151 -5.58 5.82 10.19
C LEU A 151 -4.05 5.69 10.08
N GLN A 152 -3.30 6.40 10.94
CA GLN A 152 -1.84 6.33 10.96
C GLN A 152 -1.36 4.89 11.18
N PHE A 153 -1.78 4.24 12.27
CA PHE A 153 -1.39 2.86 12.54
C PHE A 153 -1.81 1.89 11.43
N TYR A 154 -2.97 2.13 10.81
CA TYR A 154 -3.47 1.30 9.74
C TYR A 154 -2.62 1.43 8.47
N LEU A 155 -2.20 2.64 8.10
CA LEU A 155 -1.29 2.89 6.99
C LEU A 155 0.13 2.38 7.26
N ASP A 156 0.54 2.29 8.54
CA ASP A 156 1.80 1.65 8.94
C ASP A 156 1.77 0.10 8.81
N GLY A 157 0.66 -0.47 8.34
CA GLY A 157 0.52 -1.90 8.07
C GLY A 157 -0.02 -2.74 9.23
N ASN A 158 -0.47 -2.09 10.32
CA ASN A 158 -1.07 -2.80 11.45
C ASN A 158 -2.51 -3.23 11.12
N ASN A 159 -2.91 -4.44 11.56
CA ASN A 159 -4.29 -4.86 11.49
C ASN A 159 -5.12 -4.28 12.66
N TYR A 160 -6.45 -4.36 12.58
CA TYR A 160 -7.35 -3.77 13.58
C TYR A 160 -7.15 -4.33 15.00
N MET A 161 -6.68 -5.59 15.15
CA MET A 161 -6.37 -6.19 16.46
C MET A 161 -5.10 -5.58 17.06
N GLN A 162 -4.07 -5.39 16.25
CA GLN A 162 -2.81 -4.73 16.65
C GLN A 162 -3.07 -3.27 17.05
N ILE A 163 -3.86 -2.56 16.25
CA ILE A 163 -4.25 -1.16 16.55
C ILE A 163 -5.04 -1.09 17.86
N ALA A 164 -5.96 -2.03 18.09
CA ALA A 164 -6.73 -2.10 19.33
C ALA A 164 -5.82 -2.26 20.56
N GLY A 165 -4.79 -3.11 20.46
CA GLY A 165 -3.77 -3.29 21.49
C GLY A 165 -2.94 -2.03 21.72
N LEU A 166 -2.42 -1.42 20.64
CA LEU A 166 -1.61 -0.18 20.70
C LEU A 166 -2.38 0.99 21.31
N MET A 167 -3.63 1.15 20.95
CA MET A 167 -4.49 2.25 21.43
C MET A 167 -5.23 1.92 22.74
N LYS A 168 -5.09 0.73 23.28
CA LYS A 168 -5.85 0.25 24.46
C LYS A 168 -7.36 0.43 24.27
N LYS A 169 -7.87 0.08 23.10
CA LYS A 169 -9.29 0.15 22.73
C LYS A 169 -9.81 -1.23 22.34
N SER A 170 -11.15 -1.40 22.29
CA SER A 170 -11.72 -2.65 21.80
C SER A 170 -11.53 -2.79 20.28
N PRO A 171 -11.32 -4.00 19.75
CA PRO A 171 -11.23 -4.25 18.31
C PRO A 171 -12.44 -3.69 17.54
N LYS A 172 -13.65 -3.82 18.10
CA LYS A 172 -14.89 -3.27 17.53
C LYS A 172 -14.86 -1.75 17.41
N SER A 173 -14.24 -1.06 18.39
CA SER A 173 -14.10 0.40 18.33
C SER A 173 -13.17 0.85 17.21
N VAL A 174 -12.09 0.10 16.95
CA VAL A 174 -11.13 0.35 15.86
C VAL A 174 -11.79 0.06 14.52
N ASP A 175 -12.48 -1.07 14.38
CA ASP A 175 -13.22 -1.43 13.16
C ASP A 175 -14.26 -0.35 12.81
N ASN A 176 -15.07 0.08 13.76
CA ASN A 176 -16.03 1.16 13.56
C ASN A 176 -15.35 2.49 13.15
N ALA A 177 -14.15 2.78 13.66
CA ALA A 177 -13.39 3.95 13.27
C ALA A 177 -12.90 3.83 11.81
N LEU A 178 -12.37 2.67 11.41
CA LEU A 178 -11.96 2.40 10.02
C LEU A 178 -13.13 2.53 9.03
N GLN A 179 -14.31 2.01 9.40
CA GLN A 179 -15.50 2.16 8.57
C GLN A 179 -15.91 3.63 8.40
N ARG A 180 -15.87 4.44 9.48
CA ARG A 180 -16.15 5.89 9.40
C ARG A 180 -15.12 6.63 8.56
N ILE A 181 -13.83 6.31 8.71
CA ILE A 181 -12.76 6.88 7.88
C ILE A 181 -13.02 6.59 6.41
N ARG A 182 -13.30 5.33 6.06
CA ARG A 182 -13.63 4.90 4.71
C ARG A 182 -14.83 5.66 4.13
N GLN A 183 -15.88 5.82 4.93
CA GLN A 183 -17.08 6.56 4.51
C GLN A 183 -16.76 8.05 4.25
N LYS A 184 -15.99 8.70 5.13
CA LYS A 184 -15.58 10.09 4.97
C LYS A 184 -14.73 10.32 3.73
N ILE A 185 -13.75 9.43 3.47
CA ILE A 185 -12.93 9.48 2.27
C ILE A 185 -13.79 9.36 1.00
N ARG A 186 -14.71 8.41 0.97
CA ARG A 186 -15.64 8.26 -0.17
C ARG A 186 -16.51 9.48 -0.41
N GLN A 187 -17.04 10.10 0.65
CA GLN A 187 -17.86 11.31 0.53
C GLN A 187 -17.05 12.50 0.00
N MET A 188 -15.78 12.61 0.32
CA MET A 188 -14.92 13.67 -0.19
C MET A 188 -14.74 13.56 -1.71
N ASN A 189 -14.55 12.37 -2.20
CA ASN A 189 -14.33 12.13 -3.62
C ASN A 189 -15.60 12.37 -4.45
N HIS A 190 -16.76 11.97 -3.96
CA HIS A 190 -18.03 12.27 -4.64
C HIS A 190 -18.38 13.78 -4.72
N LEU A 191 -17.81 14.61 -3.87
CA LEU A 191 -17.99 16.06 -3.94
C LEU A 191 -17.10 16.71 -5.01
N GLU A 192 -15.95 16.13 -5.30
CA GLU A 192 -15.04 16.60 -6.36
C GLU A 192 -15.50 16.22 -7.78
N GLU A 193 -16.27 15.13 -7.93
CA GLU A 193 -16.86 14.74 -9.23
C GLU A 193 -18.06 15.62 -9.66
N ARG A 194 -18.58 16.47 -8.76
CA ARG A 194 -19.76 17.32 -9.00
C ARG A 194 -19.46 18.81 -9.10
N GLY A 195 -18.23 19.24 -8.95
CA GLY A 195 -17.78 20.63 -9.06
C GLY A 195 -16.86 20.85 -10.24
#